data_ad993ba5ad263bf0c82db53f128ba247
#
_entry.id   ad993ba5ad263bf0c82db53f128ba247
#
_cell.length_a   1.000
_cell.length_b   1.000
_cell.length_c   1.000
_cell.angle_alpha   90.00
_cell.angle_beta   90.00
_cell.angle_gamma   90.00
#
_symmetry.space_group_name_H-M   'P 1'
#
loop_
_entity.id
_entity.type
_entity.pdbx_description
1 polymer ?
#
loop_
_entity_poly.entity_id
_entity_poly.type
_entity_poly.pdbx_seq_one_letter_code
_entity_poly.pdbx_strand_id
1 'polypeptide(L)'
;MIEPFVDVDWLERHRGEVVVADCRWYLDGRSGRAAYEDGHVPGAVFVDLDTALTRNGADPAEAGRHPLPEPEAFAAALGALGIGDDDTVVAYDDAGGAIAARLVWMLRVTGHEAALLDGGLDVWRGELASGAAVDLRSGNRTKGRPPRSGGDFTARPWPTECLATIEEVAAASSAASAPDGDPATATSRKGSASPILIDARQRGRFEGEPDEVDPQAGHIPGARSVPCRENVDADGRLLPVEQLRARFDFGERSEVISYCGSGVTACLNLLAMEQAGLGPGRLFPGSWSQWSRDPARPVQIGPGPAELTG
;
A
#
# COMPACT_ATOMS: atom_id res chain seq x y z
N MET A 1 -9.02 11.44 12.68
CA MET A 1 -8.25 11.08 11.47
C MET A 1 -9.15 11.31 10.26
N ILE A 2 -8.64 11.93 9.17
CA ILE A 2 -9.41 12.11 7.93
C ILE A 2 -9.72 10.76 7.29
N GLU A 3 -10.70 10.72 6.38
CA GLU A 3 -10.99 9.53 5.58
C GLU A 3 -9.73 9.12 4.79
N PRO A 4 -9.52 7.81 4.52
CA PRO A 4 -8.33 7.34 3.79
C PRO A 4 -8.30 7.77 2.33
N PHE A 5 -9.42 8.22 1.77
CA PHE A 5 -9.52 8.78 0.42
C PHE A 5 -10.23 10.14 0.46
N VAL A 6 -9.70 11.10 -0.29
CA VAL A 6 -10.31 12.43 -0.47
C VAL A 6 -10.43 12.76 -1.95
N ASP A 7 -11.50 13.44 -2.34
CA ASP A 7 -11.70 13.85 -3.72
C ASP A 7 -10.94 15.15 -4.06
N VAL A 8 -10.89 15.47 -5.35
CA VAL A 8 -10.20 16.67 -5.85
C VAL A 8 -10.82 17.96 -5.32
N ASP A 9 -12.13 18.00 -5.10
CA ASP A 9 -12.81 19.19 -4.60
C ASP A 9 -12.45 19.41 -3.10
N TRP A 10 -12.28 18.34 -2.34
CA TRP A 10 -11.75 18.41 -0.97
C TRP A 10 -10.32 18.95 -0.97
N LEU A 11 -9.45 18.40 -1.83
CA LEU A 11 -8.06 18.85 -1.94
C LEU A 11 -7.97 20.32 -2.33
N GLU A 12 -8.75 20.78 -3.29
CA GLU A 12 -8.78 22.19 -3.71
C GLU A 12 -9.15 23.14 -2.58
N ARG A 13 -10.10 22.75 -1.72
CA ARG A 13 -10.50 23.55 -0.56
C ARG A 13 -9.44 23.64 0.54
N HIS A 14 -8.66 22.55 0.73
CA HIS A 14 -7.68 22.43 1.82
C HIS A 14 -6.22 22.59 1.37
N ARG A 15 -5.99 22.94 0.11
CA ARG A 15 -4.69 22.96 -0.52
C ARG A 15 -3.63 23.82 0.17
N GLY A 16 -4.05 24.86 0.90
CA GLY A 16 -3.17 25.70 1.73
C GLY A 16 -2.82 25.11 3.09
N GLU A 17 -3.48 24.03 3.47
CA GLU A 17 -3.42 23.42 4.80
C GLU A 17 -2.73 22.06 4.79
N VAL A 18 -2.65 21.41 3.63
CA VAL A 18 -2.12 20.05 3.47
C VAL A 18 -0.81 20.03 2.69
N VAL A 19 0.00 19.00 2.90
CA VAL A 19 1.12 18.65 2.04
C VAL A 19 0.64 17.69 0.97
N VAL A 20 0.84 18.04 -0.30
CA VAL A 20 0.54 17.16 -1.43
C VAL A 20 1.81 16.38 -1.78
N ALA A 21 1.72 15.04 -1.90
CA ALA A 21 2.83 14.15 -2.17
C ALA A 21 2.64 13.39 -3.48
N ASP A 22 3.56 13.53 -4.41
CA ASP A 22 3.64 12.74 -5.63
C ASP A 22 4.48 11.49 -5.36
N CYS A 23 3.87 10.31 -5.51
CA CYS A 23 4.49 9.02 -5.22
C CYS A 23 4.65 8.16 -6.48
N ARG A 24 4.70 8.76 -7.68
CA ARG A 24 4.84 8.00 -8.93
C ARG A 24 6.12 7.19 -8.94
N TRP A 25 5.96 5.92 -9.24
CA TRP A 25 7.02 4.94 -9.40
C TRP A 25 6.59 3.90 -10.43
N TYR A 26 7.52 3.37 -11.21
CA TYR A 26 7.22 2.48 -12.32
C TYR A 26 8.07 1.22 -12.29
N LEU A 27 7.41 0.07 -12.39
CA LEU A 27 8.08 -1.23 -12.42
C LEU A 27 8.88 -1.47 -13.72
N ASP A 28 8.52 -0.77 -14.79
CA ASP A 28 9.16 -0.86 -16.11
C ASP A 28 10.47 -0.08 -16.23
N GLY A 29 10.95 0.53 -15.15
CA GLY A 29 12.21 1.26 -15.08
C GLY A 29 12.14 2.73 -15.51
N ARG A 30 10.96 3.26 -15.86
CA ARG A 30 10.79 4.71 -16.04
C ARG A 30 11.07 5.43 -14.72
N SER A 31 11.57 6.65 -14.78
CA SER A 31 11.85 7.44 -13.60
C SER A 31 10.59 8.17 -13.10
N GLY A 32 10.16 7.87 -11.87
CA GLY A 32 9.09 8.62 -11.21
C GLY A 32 9.46 10.08 -10.99
N ARG A 33 10.72 10.36 -10.66
CA ARG A 33 11.23 11.73 -10.54
C ARG A 33 11.17 12.50 -11.86
N ALA A 34 11.55 11.88 -12.99
CA ALA A 34 11.44 12.55 -14.29
C ALA A 34 9.96 12.84 -14.64
N ALA A 35 9.04 11.91 -14.35
CA ALA A 35 7.61 12.13 -14.52
C ALA A 35 7.08 13.28 -13.63
N TYR A 36 7.57 13.38 -12.39
CA TYR A 36 7.27 14.50 -11.51
C TYR A 36 7.79 15.83 -12.07
N GLU A 37 9.02 15.87 -12.56
CA GLU A 37 9.65 17.08 -13.12
C GLU A 37 9.00 17.54 -14.42
N ASP A 38 8.45 16.60 -15.22
CA ASP A 38 7.67 16.88 -16.41
C ASP A 38 6.31 17.52 -16.10
N GLY A 39 5.63 17.03 -15.04
CA GLY A 39 4.39 17.65 -14.59
C GLY A 39 3.87 17.04 -13.29
N HIS A 40 3.57 17.90 -12.31
CA HIS A 40 3.03 17.51 -11.00
C HIS A 40 1.98 18.52 -10.50
N VAL A 41 1.17 18.11 -9.52
CA VAL A 41 0.24 19.03 -8.84
C VAL A 41 1.05 20.16 -8.21
N PRO A 42 0.79 21.45 -8.53
CA PRO A 42 1.60 22.55 -8.06
C PRO A 42 1.75 22.55 -6.53
N GLY A 43 3.01 22.62 -6.05
CA GLY A 43 3.35 22.57 -4.64
C GLY A 43 3.46 21.16 -4.05
N ALA A 44 3.26 20.12 -4.85
CA ALA A 44 3.53 18.76 -4.41
C ALA A 44 5.03 18.52 -4.16
N VAL A 45 5.34 17.70 -3.17
CA VAL A 45 6.68 17.16 -2.95
C VAL A 45 6.78 15.78 -3.60
N PHE A 46 7.95 15.42 -4.11
CA PHE A 46 8.19 14.08 -4.64
C PHE A 46 8.66 13.14 -3.54
N VAL A 47 7.89 12.07 -3.29
CA VAL A 47 8.24 11.02 -2.34
C VAL A 47 8.64 9.77 -3.11
N ASP A 48 9.92 9.50 -3.15
CA ASP A 48 10.48 8.37 -3.87
C ASP A 48 10.30 7.06 -3.10
N LEU A 49 9.71 6.04 -3.74
CA LEU A 49 9.46 4.74 -3.14
C LEU A 49 10.75 4.07 -2.66
N ASP A 50 11.78 4.11 -3.50
CA ASP A 50 13.01 3.33 -3.26
C ASP A 50 13.85 3.93 -2.14
N THR A 51 13.86 5.27 -2.01
CA THR A 51 14.73 5.96 -1.05
C THR A 51 14.03 6.39 0.23
N ALA A 52 12.73 6.72 0.19
CA ALA A 52 11.97 7.21 1.34
C ALA A 52 11.11 6.14 2.01
N LEU A 53 10.56 5.20 1.23
CA LEU A 53 9.55 4.24 1.71
C LEU A 53 10.08 2.80 1.75
N THR A 54 11.38 2.60 1.49
CA THR A 54 12.01 1.28 1.42
C THR A 54 13.35 1.27 2.15
N ARG A 55 13.63 0.20 2.89
CA ARG A 55 14.94 -0.04 3.47
C ARG A 55 15.89 -0.57 2.40
N ASN A 56 16.87 0.26 2.02
CA ASN A 56 17.86 -0.10 1.03
C ASN A 56 18.89 -1.11 1.57
N GLY A 57 19.41 -1.98 0.68
CA GLY A 57 20.48 -2.92 1.00
C GLY A 57 20.04 -4.16 1.79
N ALA A 58 18.75 -4.35 2.04
CA ALA A 58 18.22 -5.58 2.62
C ALA A 58 18.25 -6.72 1.59
N ASP A 59 18.51 -7.95 2.05
CA ASP A 59 18.37 -9.13 1.21
C ASP A 59 16.88 -9.38 0.89
N PRO A 60 16.48 -9.41 -0.38
CA PRO A 60 15.09 -9.71 -0.72
C PRO A 60 14.59 -11.09 -0.28
N ALA A 61 15.48 -12.03 -0.04
CA ALA A 61 15.12 -13.34 0.52
C ALA A 61 14.72 -13.26 2.00
N GLU A 62 15.27 -12.29 2.73
CA GLU A 62 14.97 -12.08 4.15
C GLU A 62 13.82 -11.10 4.37
N ALA A 63 13.67 -10.08 3.51
CA ALA A 63 12.77 -8.97 3.79
C ALA A 63 11.86 -8.55 2.61
N GLY A 64 11.96 -9.20 1.45
CA GLY A 64 11.28 -8.80 0.21
C GLY A 64 11.99 -7.65 -0.52
N ARG A 65 11.44 -7.23 -1.68
CA ARG A 65 12.06 -6.17 -2.51
C ARG A 65 11.92 -4.76 -1.94
N HIS A 66 10.82 -4.47 -1.27
CA HIS A 66 10.55 -3.15 -0.68
C HIS A 66 10.20 -3.29 0.81
N PRO A 67 11.16 -3.74 1.67
CA PRO A 67 10.92 -3.83 3.10
C PRO A 67 10.63 -2.43 3.68
N LEU A 68 9.90 -2.37 4.78
CA LEU A 68 9.70 -1.11 5.50
C LEU A 68 11.06 -0.50 5.88
N PRO A 69 11.24 0.80 5.72
CA PRO A 69 12.45 1.47 6.19
C PRO A 69 12.53 1.43 7.73
N GLU A 70 13.70 1.63 8.27
CA GLU A 70 13.82 1.87 9.71
C GLU A 70 13.05 3.16 10.08
N PRO A 71 12.36 3.20 11.22
CA PRO A 71 11.55 4.36 11.60
C PRO A 71 12.28 5.70 11.54
N GLU A 72 13.56 5.71 11.93
CA GLU A 72 14.42 6.89 11.92
C GLU A 72 14.74 7.33 10.48
N ALA A 73 14.95 6.39 9.57
CA ALA A 73 15.20 6.69 8.17
C ALA A 73 13.94 7.25 7.48
N PHE A 74 12.77 6.68 7.78
CA PHE A 74 11.48 7.20 7.30
C PHE A 74 11.24 8.62 7.80
N ALA A 75 11.43 8.86 9.11
CA ALA A 75 11.26 10.18 9.70
C ALA A 75 12.23 11.20 9.10
N ALA A 76 13.49 10.84 8.92
CA ALA A 76 14.49 11.71 8.31
C ALA A 76 14.14 12.04 6.84
N ALA A 77 13.65 11.06 6.07
CA ALA A 77 13.25 11.27 4.67
C ALA A 77 12.06 12.24 4.58
N LEU A 78 11.02 12.05 5.38
CA LEU A 78 9.86 12.96 5.40
C LEU A 78 10.21 14.35 5.91
N GLY A 79 10.99 14.44 6.99
CA GLY A 79 11.50 15.72 7.50
C GLY A 79 12.31 16.49 6.47
N ALA A 80 13.16 15.81 5.68
CA ALA A 80 13.91 16.43 4.59
C ALA A 80 13.01 17.01 3.48
N LEU A 81 11.82 16.43 3.29
CA LEU A 81 10.80 16.94 2.38
C LEU A 81 9.91 18.04 3.00
N GLY A 82 10.19 18.43 4.24
CA GLY A 82 9.44 19.47 4.96
C GLY A 82 8.09 19.00 5.52
N ILE A 83 7.89 17.67 5.65
CA ILE A 83 6.74 17.06 6.29
C ILE A 83 7.04 16.94 7.79
N GLY A 84 6.11 17.37 8.64
CA GLY A 84 6.19 17.26 10.09
C GLY A 84 5.02 16.49 10.70
N ASP A 85 5.07 16.23 12.00
CA ASP A 85 4.07 15.43 12.74
C ASP A 85 2.64 15.97 12.65
N ASP A 86 2.48 17.29 12.57
CA ASP A 86 1.18 17.96 12.53
C ASP A 86 0.63 18.14 11.10
N ASP A 87 1.36 17.69 10.09
CA ASP A 87 0.95 17.86 8.71
C ASP A 87 -0.04 16.80 8.28
N THR A 88 -1.12 17.23 7.60
CA THR A 88 -1.98 16.34 6.84
C THR A 88 -1.38 16.12 5.46
N VAL A 89 -1.17 14.87 5.07
CA VAL A 89 -0.57 14.50 3.78
C VAL A 89 -1.63 13.94 2.84
N VAL A 90 -1.75 14.51 1.63
CA VAL A 90 -2.55 13.92 0.55
C VAL A 90 -1.63 13.41 -0.54
N ALA A 91 -1.55 12.09 -0.70
CA ALA A 91 -0.68 11.45 -1.67
C ALA A 91 -1.42 11.04 -2.94
N TYR A 92 -0.71 11.09 -4.06
CA TYR A 92 -1.23 10.62 -5.35
C TYR A 92 -0.15 9.92 -6.19
N ASP A 93 -0.61 9.16 -7.16
CA ASP A 93 0.16 8.63 -8.28
C ASP A 93 -0.67 8.70 -9.58
N ASP A 94 -0.21 8.07 -10.64
CA ASP A 94 -0.91 7.90 -11.93
C ASP A 94 -1.36 6.44 -12.16
N ALA A 95 -1.55 5.69 -11.07
CA ALA A 95 -1.85 4.26 -11.09
C ALA A 95 -3.05 3.89 -10.20
N GLY A 96 -3.99 4.84 -9.98
CA GLY A 96 -5.17 4.64 -9.13
C GLY A 96 -4.83 4.49 -7.64
N GLY A 97 -3.76 5.12 -7.17
CA GLY A 97 -3.32 5.09 -5.78
C GLY A 97 -2.49 3.85 -5.40
N ALA A 98 -2.16 2.98 -6.37
CA ALA A 98 -1.51 1.71 -6.09
C ALA A 98 -0.11 1.83 -5.46
N ILE A 99 0.61 2.90 -5.76
CA ILE A 99 1.93 3.21 -5.21
C ILE A 99 1.83 4.16 -4.03
N ALA A 100 1.05 5.23 -4.17
CA ALA A 100 0.84 6.25 -3.14
C ALA A 100 0.23 5.68 -1.84
N ALA A 101 -0.54 4.57 -1.96
CA ALA A 101 -1.08 3.84 -0.82
C ALA A 101 -0.02 3.42 0.20
N ARG A 102 1.22 3.16 -0.24
CA ARG A 102 2.32 2.80 0.66
C ARG A 102 2.62 3.93 1.65
N LEU A 103 2.78 5.17 1.15
CA LEU A 103 3.02 6.34 2.01
C LEU A 103 1.84 6.59 2.95
N VAL A 104 0.62 6.59 2.41
CA VAL A 104 -0.60 6.85 3.20
C VAL A 104 -0.77 5.83 4.30
N TRP A 105 -0.61 4.53 4.00
CA TRP A 105 -0.70 3.47 5.00
C TRP A 105 0.37 3.63 6.09
N MET A 106 1.63 3.89 5.72
CA MET A 106 2.73 4.10 6.66
C MET A 106 2.46 5.26 7.62
N LEU A 107 1.94 6.37 7.11
CA LEU A 107 1.57 7.53 7.92
C LEU A 107 0.40 7.21 8.86
N ARG A 108 -0.66 6.58 8.35
CA ARG A 108 -1.86 6.28 9.14
C ARG A 108 -1.59 5.29 10.26
N VAL A 109 -0.84 4.22 10.02
CA VAL A 109 -0.51 3.25 11.08
C VAL A 109 0.41 3.82 12.15
N THR A 110 1.17 4.87 11.85
CA THR A 110 1.98 5.61 12.83
C THR A 110 1.24 6.81 13.44
N GLY A 111 -0.08 6.94 13.17
CA GLY A 111 -0.95 7.92 13.82
C GLY A 111 -0.90 9.33 13.22
N HIS A 112 -0.49 9.46 11.96
CA HIS A 112 -0.50 10.73 11.24
C HIS A 112 -1.72 10.87 10.34
N GLU A 113 -2.14 12.10 10.05
CA GLU A 113 -3.24 12.41 9.14
C GLU A 113 -2.78 12.27 7.69
N ALA A 114 -3.31 11.27 6.97
CA ALA A 114 -2.98 11.08 5.57
C ALA A 114 -4.15 10.47 4.79
N ALA A 115 -4.25 10.83 3.50
CA ALA A 115 -5.24 10.30 2.57
C ALA A 115 -4.66 10.13 1.16
N LEU A 116 -5.28 9.26 0.36
CA LEU A 116 -5.08 9.20 -1.08
C LEU A 116 -5.97 10.23 -1.77
N LEU A 117 -5.47 10.87 -2.83
CA LEU A 117 -6.29 11.58 -3.78
C LEU A 117 -7.04 10.55 -4.64
N ASP A 118 -8.35 10.48 -4.48
CA ASP A 118 -9.21 9.56 -5.21
C ASP A 118 -9.21 9.89 -6.71
N GLY A 119 -8.77 8.92 -7.54
CA GLY A 119 -8.50 9.09 -8.96
C GLY A 119 -7.10 9.60 -9.30
N GLY A 120 -6.25 9.88 -8.31
CA GLY A 120 -4.84 10.22 -8.52
C GLY A 120 -4.60 11.48 -9.36
N LEU A 121 -3.53 11.47 -10.16
CA LEU A 121 -3.17 12.61 -11.01
C LEU A 121 -4.21 12.89 -12.11
N ASP A 122 -4.90 11.87 -12.60
CA ASP A 122 -5.84 11.98 -13.74
C ASP A 122 -7.08 12.84 -13.42
N VAL A 123 -7.45 12.95 -12.13
CA VAL A 123 -8.58 13.80 -11.71
C VAL A 123 -8.19 15.26 -11.49
N TRP A 124 -6.91 15.58 -11.51
CA TRP A 124 -6.44 16.94 -11.32
C TRP A 124 -6.85 17.83 -12.50
N ARG A 125 -7.59 18.91 -12.21
CA ARG A 125 -8.19 19.83 -13.24
C ARG A 125 -7.38 21.09 -13.47
N GLY A 126 -6.39 21.34 -12.61
CA GLY A 126 -5.54 22.53 -12.74
C GLY A 126 -4.36 22.31 -13.67
N GLU A 127 -3.66 23.40 -13.97
CA GLU A 127 -2.38 23.30 -14.66
C GLU A 127 -1.38 22.54 -13.80
N LEU A 128 -0.51 21.74 -14.43
CA LEU A 128 0.61 21.08 -13.77
C LEU A 128 1.78 22.05 -13.67
N ALA A 129 2.52 21.98 -12.57
CA ALA A 129 3.81 22.61 -12.44
C ALA A 129 4.88 21.69 -13.07
N SER A 130 5.94 22.26 -13.63
CA SER A 130 7.08 21.52 -14.17
C SER A 130 8.39 21.99 -13.53
N GLY A 131 9.41 21.15 -13.59
CA GLY A 131 10.73 21.38 -13.03
C GLY A 131 10.95 20.64 -11.70
N ALA A 132 12.20 20.70 -11.19
CA ALA A 132 12.53 20.13 -9.89
C ALA A 132 11.71 20.78 -8.80
N ALA A 133 11.41 20.00 -7.75
CA ALA A 133 10.70 20.48 -6.57
C ALA A 133 11.20 21.86 -6.17
N VAL A 134 10.26 22.76 -5.87
CA VAL A 134 10.55 24.15 -5.51
C VAL A 134 11.69 24.20 -4.50
N ASP A 135 12.81 24.82 -4.86
CA ASP A 135 13.84 25.18 -3.91
C ASP A 135 13.20 26.12 -2.88
N LEU A 136 12.99 25.61 -1.68
CA LEU A 136 12.37 26.30 -0.55
C LEU A 136 13.03 27.64 -0.19
N ARG A 137 14.21 27.89 -0.77
CA ARG A 137 15.00 29.13 -0.57
C ARG A 137 14.62 30.23 -1.57
N SER A 138 13.91 29.94 -2.65
CA SER A 138 13.70 30.90 -3.74
C SER A 138 12.47 31.80 -3.61
N GLY A 139 11.60 31.61 -2.63
CA GLY A 139 10.49 32.53 -2.31
C GLY A 139 9.39 32.62 -3.37
N ASN A 140 9.38 31.79 -4.39
CA ASN A 140 8.38 31.82 -5.44
C ASN A 140 7.10 31.09 -4.97
N ARG A 141 6.08 31.85 -4.57
CA ARG A 141 4.82 31.35 -4.03
C ARG A 141 3.92 30.80 -5.16
N THR A 142 4.04 29.54 -5.48
CA THR A 142 2.92 28.80 -6.05
C THR A 142 1.86 28.58 -4.97
N LYS A 143 0.56 28.63 -5.33
CA LYS A 143 -0.55 28.49 -4.39
C LYS A 143 -0.55 27.08 -3.76
N GLY A 144 0.07 26.93 -2.63
CA GLY A 144 0.18 25.76 -1.79
C GLY A 144 0.89 26.15 -0.53
N ARG A 145 0.73 25.42 0.58
CA ARG A 145 1.53 25.63 1.80
C ARG A 145 3.00 25.40 1.43
N PRO A 146 3.90 26.39 1.65
CA PRO A 146 5.31 26.16 1.38
C PRO A 146 5.79 25.04 2.30
N PRO A 147 6.54 24.04 1.79
CA PRO A 147 7.23 23.09 2.64
C PRO A 147 8.10 23.90 3.62
N ARG A 148 8.10 23.49 4.89
CA ARG A 148 8.98 24.08 5.90
C ARG A 148 10.42 23.66 5.58
N SER A 149 11.39 24.49 5.89
CA SER A 149 12.79 24.09 5.85
C SER A 149 13.07 23.11 7.00
N GLY A 150 13.00 21.80 6.74
CA GLY A 150 13.08 20.73 7.72
C GLY A 150 11.78 20.57 8.52
N GLY A 151 11.02 19.51 8.28
CA GLY A 151 9.88 19.14 9.10
C GLY A 151 10.37 18.42 10.36
N ASP A 152 9.77 18.72 11.50
CA ASP A 152 10.00 17.93 12.73
C ASP A 152 9.09 16.67 12.66
N PHE A 153 9.54 15.65 11.91
CA PHE A 153 8.85 14.38 11.84
C PHE A 153 9.48 13.40 12.82
N THR A 154 8.69 12.92 13.77
CA THR A 154 9.15 12.05 14.85
C THR A 154 9.17 10.59 14.40
N ALA A 155 10.29 9.91 14.60
CA ALA A 155 10.39 8.48 14.37
C ALA A 155 9.50 7.72 15.36
N ARG A 156 8.62 6.87 14.84
CA ARG A 156 7.74 5.99 15.61
C ARG A 156 7.92 4.55 15.14
N PRO A 157 8.01 3.58 16.06
CA PRO A 157 8.13 2.18 15.68
C PRO A 157 6.91 1.72 14.88
N TRP A 158 7.13 0.82 13.93
CA TRP A 158 6.03 0.19 13.19
C TRP A 158 5.17 -0.63 14.14
N PRO A 159 3.83 -0.40 14.20
CA PRO A 159 2.95 -1.15 15.08
C PRO A 159 2.89 -2.61 14.65
N THR A 160 3.28 -3.52 15.54
CA THR A 160 3.34 -4.96 15.24
C THR A 160 1.97 -5.55 14.94
N GLU A 161 0.92 -4.97 15.51
CA GLU A 161 -0.49 -5.35 15.26
C GLU A 161 -0.97 -5.04 13.84
N CYS A 162 -0.27 -4.15 13.11
CA CYS A 162 -0.56 -3.84 11.70
C CYS A 162 0.30 -4.67 10.72
N LEU A 163 1.21 -5.50 11.24
CA LEU A 163 2.17 -6.27 10.44
C LEU A 163 1.98 -7.77 10.63
N ALA A 164 2.20 -8.53 9.57
CA ALA A 164 2.29 -9.97 9.63
C ALA A 164 3.71 -10.44 9.29
N THR A 165 4.21 -11.40 10.05
CA THR A 165 5.48 -12.05 9.77
C THR A 165 5.30 -13.17 8.74
N ILE A 166 6.40 -13.62 8.14
CA ILE A 166 6.35 -14.72 7.19
C ILE A 166 5.94 -16.05 7.86
N GLU A 167 6.22 -16.22 9.16
CA GLU A 167 5.81 -17.38 9.96
C GLU A 167 4.28 -17.37 10.18
N GLU A 168 3.69 -16.22 10.49
CA GLU A 168 2.24 -16.08 10.62
C GLU A 168 1.53 -16.36 9.31
N VAL A 169 2.07 -15.84 8.19
CA VAL A 169 1.58 -16.13 6.84
C VAL A 169 1.68 -17.62 6.52
N ALA A 170 2.79 -18.27 6.87
CA ALA A 170 2.95 -19.73 6.67
C ALA A 170 1.95 -20.55 7.51
N ALA A 171 1.67 -20.12 8.73
CA ALA A 171 0.67 -20.76 9.58
C ALA A 171 -0.74 -20.59 9.01
N ALA A 172 -1.08 -19.39 8.52
CA ALA A 172 -2.37 -19.12 7.88
C ALA A 172 -2.55 -19.93 6.59
N SER A 173 -1.51 -20.00 5.74
CA SER A 173 -1.48 -20.80 4.52
C SER A 173 -1.70 -22.29 4.80
N SER A 174 -1.01 -22.84 5.80
CA SER A 174 -1.15 -24.25 6.19
C SER A 174 -2.54 -24.57 6.72
N ALA A 175 -3.14 -23.67 7.49
CA ALA A 175 -4.48 -23.83 8.01
C ALA A 175 -5.55 -23.78 6.90
N ALA A 176 -5.39 -22.92 5.90
CA ALA A 176 -6.30 -22.81 4.76
C ALA A 176 -6.21 -24.00 3.79
N SER A 177 -5.07 -24.70 3.77
CA SER A 177 -4.81 -25.84 2.88
C SER A 177 -5.12 -27.19 3.52
N ALA A 178 -5.48 -27.23 4.80
CA ALA A 178 -5.81 -28.48 5.50
C ALA A 178 -7.14 -29.05 4.93
N PRO A 179 -7.21 -30.35 4.62
CA PRO A 179 -8.45 -30.97 4.17
C PRO A 179 -9.52 -30.89 5.29
N ASP A 180 -10.71 -30.47 4.93
CA ASP A 180 -11.87 -30.48 5.85
C ASP A 180 -12.07 -31.89 6.40
N GLY A 181 -11.78 -32.12 7.67
CA GLY A 181 -12.18 -33.36 8.32
C GLY A 181 -11.21 -34.09 9.25
N ASP A 182 -10.06 -33.54 9.63
CA ASP A 182 -9.24 -34.20 10.67
C ASP A 182 -9.63 -33.71 12.07
N PRO A 183 -10.42 -34.51 12.85
CA PRO A 183 -10.84 -34.13 14.21
C PRO A 183 -9.67 -34.01 15.20
N ALA A 184 -8.46 -34.49 14.85
CA ALA A 184 -7.27 -34.38 15.70
C ALA A 184 -6.66 -32.97 15.70
N THR A 185 -6.95 -32.14 14.68
CA THR A 185 -6.49 -30.75 14.59
C THR A 185 -7.51 -29.76 15.19
N ALA A 186 -8.75 -30.19 15.43
CA ALA A 186 -9.84 -29.33 15.93
C ALA A 186 -9.76 -29.05 17.45
N THR A 187 -8.91 -29.72 18.23
CA THR A 187 -8.91 -29.64 19.69
C THR A 187 -7.99 -28.58 20.30
N SER A 188 -7.32 -27.72 19.52
CA SER A 188 -6.31 -26.81 20.11
C SER A 188 -6.51 -25.31 19.85
N ARG A 189 -7.69 -24.83 19.41
CA ARG A 189 -7.91 -23.37 19.35
C ARG A 189 -9.35 -22.98 19.67
N LYS A 190 -9.61 -22.81 20.96
CA LYS A 190 -10.73 -21.95 21.40
C LYS A 190 -10.39 -20.50 21.04
N GLY A 191 -11.03 -19.93 19.99
CA GLY A 191 -11.30 -18.48 20.00
C GLY A 191 -10.86 -17.63 18.82
N SER A 192 -10.11 -18.11 17.79
CA SER A 192 -9.81 -17.27 16.62
C SER A 192 -9.78 -18.09 15.34
N ALA A 193 -10.56 -17.70 14.34
CA ALA A 193 -10.43 -18.21 12.99
C ALA A 193 -9.04 -17.83 12.46
N SER A 194 -8.44 -18.69 11.62
CA SER A 194 -7.15 -18.36 10.98
C SER A 194 -7.32 -17.13 10.08
N PRO A 195 -6.31 -16.24 10.02
CA PRO A 195 -6.35 -15.08 9.15
C PRO A 195 -6.56 -15.49 7.69
N ILE A 196 -7.28 -14.66 6.96
CA ILE A 196 -7.46 -14.80 5.51
C ILE A 196 -6.33 -14.07 4.81
N LEU A 197 -5.62 -14.81 3.93
CA LEU A 197 -4.59 -14.24 3.07
C LEU A 197 -5.23 -13.68 1.80
N ILE A 198 -4.94 -12.43 1.46
CA ILE A 198 -5.35 -11.80 0.20
C ILE A 198 -4.15 -11.32 -0.60
N ASP A 199 -4.12 -11.65 -1.88
CA ASP A 199 -3.09 -11.24 -2.83
C ASP A 199 -3.58 -10.07 -3.66
N ALA A 200 -2.92 -8.93 -3.54
CA ALA A 200 -3.26 -7.70 -4.24
C ALA A 200 -2.69 -7.60 -5.67
N ARG A 201 -1.94 -8.60 -6.14
CA ARG A 201 -1.39 -8.64 -7.51
C ARG A 201 -2.49 -8.87 -8.54
N GLN A 202 -2.17 -8.61 -9.80
CA GLN A 202 -3.05 -8.94 -10.92
C GLN A 202 -3.34 -10.45 -10.97
N ARG A 203 -4.55 -10.84 -11.42
CA ARG A 203 -5.02 -12.24 -11.45
C ARG A 203 -4.06 -13.16 -12.19
N GLY A 204 -3.55 -12.76 -13.36
CA GLY A 204 -2.62 -13.60 -14.13
C GLY A 204 -1.37 -13.95 -13.33
N ARG A 205 -0.75 -12.98 -12.62
CA ARG A 205 0.40 -13.26 -11.74
C ARG A 205 0.02 -14.17 -10.56
N PHE A 206 -1.16 -14.00 -9.99
CA PHE A 206 -1.68 -14.88 -8.95
C PHE A 206 -1.85 -16.31 -9.47
N GLU A 207 -2.45 -16.48 -10.65
CA GLU A 207 -2.76 -17.77 -11.26
C GLU A 207 -1.53 -18.50 -11.80
N GLY A 208 -0.39 -17.85 -11.89
CA GLY A 208 0.87 -18.46 -12.29
C GLY A 208 1.38 -18.04 -13.67
N GLU A 209 0.89 -16.93 -14.22
CA GLU A 209 1.57 -16.32 -15.37
C GLU A 209 3.00 -15.94 -14.97
N PRO A 210 4.00 -16.37 -15.75
CA PRO A 210 5.39 -16.03 -15.48
C PRO A 210 5.59 -14.51 -15.54
N ASP A 211 6.37 -14.00 -14.60
CA ASP A 211 6.90 -12.64 -14.69
C ASP A 211 8.42 -12.66 -14.47
N GLU A 212 9.10 -11.63 -14.96
CA GLU A 212 10.56 -11.52 -14.86
C GLU A 212 11.02 -10.97 -13.50
N VAL A 213 10.08 -10.64 -12.61
CA VAL A 213 10.35 -9.92 -11.36
C VAL A 213 10.61 -10.87 -10.20
N ASP A 214 9.88 -11.99 -10.15
CA ASP A 214 9.95 -12.96 -9.05
C ASP A 214 10.42 -14.35 -9.54
N PRO A 215 11.19 -15.09 -8.73
CA PRO A 215 11.81 -16.36 -9.15
C PRO A 215 10.81 -17.50 -9.37
N GLN A 216 9.62 -17.41 -8.81
CA GLN A 216 8.56 -18.39 -8.95
C GLN A 216 7.25 -17.73 -9.35
N ALA A 217 6.47 -18.40 -10.21
CA ALA A 217 5.11 -18.01 -10.58
C ALA A 217 4.09 -18.64 -9.61
N GLY A 218 2.91 -18.02 -9.46
CA GLY A 218 1.85 -18.51 -8.59
C GLY A 218 1.63 -17.64 -7.35
N HIS A 219 1.06 -18.23 -6.31
CA HIS A 219 0.66 -17.52 -5.09
C HIS A 219 0.88 -18.37 -3.83
N ILE A 220 0.76 -17.75 -2.66
CA ILE A 220 0.80 -18.43 -1.35
C ILE A 220 -0.44 -19.33 -1.25
N PRO A 221 -0.28 -20.65 -0.97
CA PRO A 221 -1.41 -21.57 -0.92
C PRO A 221 -2.50 -21.11 0.06
N GLY A 222 -3.76 -21.25 -0.37
CA GLY A 222 -4.92 -20.81 0.39
C GLY A 222 -5.22 -19.31 0.35
N ALA A 223 -4.37 -18.51 -0.30
CA ALA A 223 -4.65 -17.09 -0.50
C ALA A 223 -5.79 -16.87 -1.51
N ARG A 224 -6.51 -15.77 -1.36
CA ARG A 224 -7.55 -15.31 -2.29
C ARG A 224 -7.01 -14.21 -3.19
N SER A 225 -7.38 -14.22 -4.46
CA SER A 225 -7.02 -13.16 -5.41
C SER A 225 -7.93 -11.95 -5.20
N VAL A 226 -7.36 -10.84 -4.72
CA VAL A 226 -8.06 -9.55 -4.55
C VAL A 226 -7.20 -8.45 -5.16
N PRO A 227 -7.13 -8.36 -6.50
CA PRO A 227 -6.28 -7.39 -7.17
C PRO A 227 -6.61 -5.96 -6.74
N CYS A 228 -5.62 -5.22 -6.26
CA CYS A 228 -5.85 -3.87 -5.74
C CYS A 228 -6.36 -2.89 -6.79
N ARG A 229 -5.99 -3.10 -8.07
CA ARG A 229 -6.47 -2.26 -9.19
C ARG A 229 -7.95 -2.47 -9.50
N GLU A 230 -8.59 -3.50 -8.97
CA GLU A 230 -10.02 -3.73 -9.07
C GLU A 230 -10.80 -3.05 -7.93
N ASN A 231 -10.14 -2.33 -7.04
CA ASN A 231 -10.79 -1.46 -6.05
C ASN A 231 -11.18 -0.10 -6.62
N VAL A 232 -10.75 0.18 -7.84
CA VAL A 232 -11.05 1.42 -8.56
C VAL A 232 -11.83 1.13 -9.84
N ASP A 233 -12.60 2.10 -10.29
CA ASP A 233 -13.33 2.06 -11.56
C ASP A 233 -12.41 2.39 -12.75
N ALA A 234 -13.01 2.50 -13.95
CA ALA A 234 -12.30 2.82 -15.19
C ALA A 234 -11.66 4.21 -15.19
N ASP A 235 -12.14 5.12 -14.34
CA ASP A 235 -11.61 6.48 -14.18
C ASP A 235 -10.57 6.56 -13.04
N GLY A 236 -10.17 5.41 -12.48
CA GLY A 236 -9.20 5.29 -11.39
C GLY A 236 -9.73 5.73 -10.03
N ARG A 237 -11.05 5.94 -9.89
CA ARG A 237 -11.69 6.33 -8.64
C ARG A 237 -12.09 5.11 -7.82
N LEU A 238 -12.01 5.25 -6.51
CA LEU A 238 -12.40 4.20 -5.59
C LEU A 238 -13.85 3.77 -5.82
N LEU A 239 -14.08 2.46 -5.80
CA LEU A 239 -15.42 1.90 -5.89
C LEU A 239 -16.30 2.37 -4.72
N PRO A 240 -17.63 2.46 -4.92
CA PRO A 240 -18.57 2.72 -3.84
C PRO A 240 -18.38 1.75 -2.66
N VAL A 241 -18.61 2.25 -1.43
CA VAL A 241 -18.38 1.51 -0.18
C VAL A 241 -19.08 0.15 -0.16
N GLU A 242 -20.28 0.06 -0.71
CA GLU A 242 -21.05 -1.20 -0.79
C GLU A 242 -20.35 -2.23 -1.69
N GLN A 243 -19.74 -1.79 -2.79
CA GLN A 243 -18.98 -2.68 -3.68
C GLN A 243 -17.67 -3.11 -3.02
N LEU A 244 -16.99 -2.20 -2.31
CA LEU A 244 -15.80 -2.57 -1.52
C LEU A 244 -16.16 -3.58 -0.44
N ARG A 245 -17.26 -3.38 0.29
CA ARG A 245 -17.73 -4.35 1.29
C ARG A 245 -17.99 -5.73 0.68
N ALA A 246 -18.62 -5.78 -0.48
CA ALA A 246 -18.83 -7.06 -1.16
C ALA A 246 -17.52 -7.73 -1.60
N ARG A 247 -16.53 -6.95 -2.06
CA ARG A 247 -15.20 -7.48 -2.45
C ARG A 247 -14.41 -8.06 -1.28
N PHE A 248 -14.56 -7.49 -0.10
CA PHE A 248 -13.85 -7.88 1.12
C PHE A 248 -14.74 -8.65 2.10
N ASP A 249 -15.88 -9.17 1.64
CA ASP A 249 -16.72 -10.05 2.45
C ASP A 249 -16.13 -11.46 2.48
N PHE A 250 -15.40 -11.73 3.54
CA PHE A 250 -14.81 -13.03 3.80
C PHE A 250 -15.51 -13.78 4.96
N GLY A 251 -16.69 -13.32 5.35
CA GLY A 251 -17.44 -13.82 6.49
C GLY A 251 -17.15 -13.04 7.79
N GLU A 252 -17.98 -13.28 8.79
CA GLU A 252 -17.93 -12.52 10.05
C GLU A 252 -16.57 -12.65 10.76
N ARG A 253 -15.96 -11.49 11.08
CA ARG A 253 -14.77 -11.32 11.94
C ARG A 253 -13.50 -12.03 11.48
N SER A 254 -13.30 -12.15 10.19
CA SER A 254 -12.04 -12.69 9.67
C SER A 254 -10.94 -11.63 9.74
N GLU A 255 -9.86 -11.94 10.45
CA GLU A 255 -8.62 -11.17 10.33
C GLU A 255 -8.06 -11.33 8.92
N VAL A 256 -7.66 -10.23 8.29
CA VAL A 256 -7.11 -10.23 6.92
C VAL A 256 -5.63 -9.89 6.94
N ILE A 257 -4.82 -10.67 6.24
CA ILE A 257 -3.43 -10.34 5.92
C ILE A 257 -3.34 -10.08 4.41
N SER A 258 -3.01 -8.84 4.05
CA SER A 258 -2.81 -8.43 2.67
C SER A 258 -1.33 -8.51 2.28
N TYR A 259 -1.06 -9.10 1.11
CA TYR A 259 0.26 -9.09 0.48
C TYR A 259 0.15 -8.77 -1.02
N CYS A 260 1.28 -8.48 -1.66
CA CYS A 260 1.34 -8.30 -3.11
C CYS A 260 2.66 -8.85 -3.66
N GLY A 261 3.28 -8.18 -4.62
CA GLY A 261 4.64 -8.49 -5.07
C GLY A 261 5.71 -8.16 -4.02
N SER A 262 5.61 -7.00 -3.39
CA SER A 262 6.65 -6.45 -2.50
C SER A 262 6.13 -5.56 -1.37
N GLY A 263 4.87 -5.68 -0.97
CA GLY A 263 4.29 -4.95 0.16
C GLY A 263 3.89 -3.49 -0.15
N VAL A 264 3.93 -3.08 -1.40
CA VAL A 264 3.56 -1.72 -1.83
C VAL A 264 2.07 -1.65 -2.14
N THR A 265 1.63 -2.33 -3.18
CA THR A 265 0.23 -2.26 -3.67
C THR A 265 -0.79 -2.95 -2.74
N ALA A 266 -0.33 -3.81 -1.84
CA ALA A 266 -1.16 -4.42 -0.79
C ALA A 266 -1.75 -3.37 0.17
N CYS A 267 -1.07 -2.24 0.33
CA CYS A 267 -1.54 -1.13 1.17
C CYS A 267 -2.85 -0.51 0.63
N LEU A 268 -3.08 -0.54 -0.70
CA LEU A 268 -4.33 -0.05 -1.28
C LEU A 268 -5.54 -0.90 -0.84
N ASN A 269 -5.39 -2.24 -0.74
CA ASN A 269 -6.44 -3.09 -0.20
C ASN A 269 -6.76 -2.74 1.25
N LEU A 270 -5.73 -2.50 2.09
CA LEU A 270 -5.91 -2.15 3.49
C LEU A 270 -6.63 -0.81 3.66
N LEU A 271 -6.27 0.20 2.86
CA LEU A 271 -6.95 1.50 2.87
C LEU A 271 -8.39 1.39 2.33
N ALA A 272 -8.65 0.56 1.32
CA ALA A 272 -9.99 0.30 0.80
C ALA A 272 -10.88 -0.42 1.85
N MET A 273 -10.32 -1.37 2.61
CA MET A 273 -11.00 -2.00 3.73
C MET A 273 -11.33 -1.00 4.84
N GLU A 274 -10.39 -0.13 5.18
CA GLU A 274 -10.61 0.96 6.15
C GLU A 274 -11.74 1.89 5.69
N GLN A 275 -11.73 2.33 4.42
CA GLN A 275 -12.79 3.14 3.83
C GLN A 275 -14.16 2.45 3.86
N ALA A 276 -14.18 1.14 3.70
CA ALA A 276 -15.40 0.33 3.77
C ALA A 276 -15.88 0.07 5.20
N GLY A 277 -15.12 0.48 6.23
CA GLY A 277 -15.44 0.26 7.63
C GLY A 277 -15.28 -1.21 8.07
N LEU A 278 -14.42 -1.99 7.39
CA LEU A 278 -14.18 -3.41 7.65
C LEU A 278 -13.06 -3.66 8.68
N GLY A 279 -12.52 -2.59 9.25
CA GLY A 279 -11.42 -2.65 10.21
C GLY A 279 -10.05 -2.72 9.55
N PRO A 280 -8.98 -2.56 10.34
CA PRO A 280 -7.62 -2.65 9.85
C PRO A 280 -7.28 -4.12 9.56
N GLY A 281 -6.81 -4.39 8.35
CA GLY A 281 -6.09 -5.62 8.07
C GLY A 281 -4.61 -5.47 8.42
N ARG A 282 -3.85 -6.55 8.29
CA ARG A 282 -2.39 -6.57 8.50
C ARG A 282 -1.66 -6.63 7.17
N LEU A 283 -0.55 -5.95 7.08
CA LEU A 283 0.35 -6.02 5.92
C LEU A 283 1.39 -7.12 6.13
N PHE A 284 1.60 -7.98 5.14
CA PHE A 284 2.82 -8.78 5.03
C PHE A 284 3.84 -8.04 4.14
N PRO A 285 4.81 -7.30 4.71
CA PRO A 285 5.71 -6.44 3.95
C PRO A 285 6.60 -7.20 2.97
N GLY A 286 7.10 -8.38 3.37
CA GLY A 286 7.95 -9.23 2.53
C GLY A 286 7.27 -9.75 1.28
N SER A 287 5.96 -9.97 1.37
CA SER A 287 5.09 -10.32 0.25
C SER A 287 5.59 -11.51 -0.57
N TRP A 288 5.12 -11.62 -1.81
CA TRP A 288 5.53 -12.68 -2.73
C TRP A 288 7.04 -12.69 -2.99
N SER A 289 7.65 -11.51 -3.06
CA SER A 289 9.10 -11.40 -3.31
C SER A 289 9.97 -12.02 -2.22
N GLN A 290 9.51 -12.10 -0.97
CA GLN A 290 10.18 -12.85 0.09
C GLN A 290 9.78 -14.33 0.03
N TRP A 291 8.49 -14.62 -0.06
CA TRP A 291 7.96 -15.98 -0.05
C TRP A 291 8.55 -16.85 -1.16
N SER A 292 8.56 -16.36 -2.40
CA SER A 292 8.98 -17.10 -3.58
C SER A 292 10.49 -17.34 -3.69
N ARG A 293 11.31 -16.67 -2.86
CA ARG A 293 12.76 -16.88 -2.82
C ARG A 293 13.20 -18.06 -1.96
N ASP A 294 12.35 -18.54 -1.09
CA ASP A 294 12.60 -19.76 -0.35
C ASP A 294 12.01 -20.97 -1.11
N PRO A 295 12.85 -21.82 -1.72
CA PRO A 295 12.36 -22.97 -2.50
C PRO A 295 11.68 -24.05 -1.65
N ALA A 296 11.83 -23.99 -0.32
CA ALA A 296 11.14 -24.90 0.60
C ALA A 296 9.69 -24.48 0.87
N ARG A 297 9.31 -23.25 0.52
CA ARG A 297 7.94 -22.77 0.73
C ARG A 297 7.01 -23.26 -0.39
N PRO A 298 5.82 -23.75 -0.03
CA PRO A 298 4.85 -24.21 -1.02
C PRO A 298 4.32 -23.05 -1.87
N VAL A 299 4.05 -23.35 -3.14
CA VAL A 299 3.46 -22.45 -4.12
C VAL A 299 2.24 -23.11 -4.72
N GLN A 300 1.17 -22.36 -4.91
CA GLN A 300 -0.03 -22.78 -5.62
C GLN A 300 -0.14 -22.03 -6.95
N ILE A 301 -0.63 -22.73 -7.98
CA ILE A 301 -0.92 -22.20 -9.32
C ILE A 301 -2.41 -22.41 -9.62
N GLY A 302 -2.97 -21.56 -10.45
CA GLY A 302 -4.38 -21.58 -10.83
C GLY A 302 -5.24 -20.69 -9.93
N PRO A 303 -6.57 -20.73 -10.13
CA PRO A 303 -7.48 -19.96 -9.31
C PRO A 303 -7.37 -20.41 -7.85
N GLY A 304 -7.34 -19.46 -6.94
CA GLY A 304 -7.40 -19.74 -5.51
C GLY A 304 -8.72 -20.38 -5.06
N PRO A 305 -8.99 -20.44 -3.75
CA PRO A 305 -10.28 -20.85 -3.23
C PRO A 305 -11.40 -20.05 -3.92
N ALA A 306 -12.50 -20.73 -4.29
CA ALA A 306 -13.63 -20.10 -4.97
C ALA A 306 -14.07 -18.83 -4.22
N GLU A 307 -14.27 -17.74 -4.96
CA GLU A 307 -14.93 -16.55 -4.43
C GLU A 307 -16.28 -17.01 -3.86
N LEU A 308 -16.60 -16.63 -2.64
CA LEU A 308 -17.92 -16.85 -2.08
C LEU A 308 -18.87 -15.97 -2.89
N THR A 309 -19.41 -16.52 -3.99
CA THR A 309 -20.52 -15.90 -4.71
C THR A 309 -21.74 -15.98 -3.79
N GLY A 310 -22.02 -14.87 -3.10
CA GLY A 310 -23.28 -14.65 -2.41
C GLY A 310 -24.37 -14.19 -3.38
#